data_521ceaaefba1fc42eb47433fa02957ad
#
_entry.id   521ceaaefba1fc42eb47433fa02957ad
#
_cell.length_a   1.000
_cell.length_b   1.000
_cell.length_c   1.000
_cell.angle_alpha   90.00
_cell.angle_beta   90.00
_cell.angle_gamma   90.00
#
_symmetry.space_group_name_H-M   'P 1'
#
loop_
_entity.id
_entity.type
_entity.pdbx_description
1 polymer ?
#
loop_
_entity_poly.entity_id
_entity_poly.type
_entity_poly.pdbx_seq_one_letter_code
_entity_poly.pdbx_strand_id
1 'polypeptide(L)'
;VTRLDNGKEVWRVSADQKLSSGTASDGRLVIVGTYKGEVLAFDFETGKPAWTANVKGELVAAPAITEGLVIVRTSDNRVIALDGNDGKQRWNYQRSNPPLAVRSVAPPLPFGPFVLVGMPGGKIYALSLQNGAPAWEGTVSVPRGATELDRVSDVVSVPAVQGPQMCAVAFQGRAACFDMQGGNQMWSREVSSVAGIAMDDRRVERRATAL
;
A
#
# COMPACT_ATOMS: atom_id res chain seq x y z
N VAL A 1 -5.17 12.81 -18.15
CA VAL A 1 -6.55 12.52 -17.71
C VAL A 1 -7.45 12.45 -18.93
N THR A 2 -8.32 11.46 -18.95
CA THR A 2 -9.21 11.17 -20.08
C THR A 2 -10.63 10.95 -19.53
N ARG A 3 -11.64 11.42 -20.22
CA ARG A 3 -13.05 11.21 -19.87
C ARG A 3 -13.45 9.75 -20.06
N LEU A 4 -14.22 9.21 -19.14
CA LEU A 4 -14.70 7.83 -19.22
C LEU A 4 -15.83 7.64 -20.24
N ASP A 5 -16.66 8.66 -20.43
CA ASP A 5 -17.85 8.61 -21.29
C ASP A 5 -17.53 8.54 -22.79
N ASN A 6 -16.42 9.14 -23.22
CA ASN A 6 -16.10 9.29 -24.64
C ASN A 6 -14.61 9.14 -25.00
N GLY A 7 -13.74 8.83 -24.01
CA GLY A 7 -12.30 8.68 -24.22
C GLY A 7 -11.55 9.99 -24.57
N LYS A 8 -12.21 11.14 -24.49
CA LYS A 8 -11.61 12.41 -24.86
C LYS A 8 -10.58 12.86 -23.81
N GLU A 9 -9.41 13.26 -24.28
CA GLU A 9 -8.37 13.83 -23.40
C GLU A 9 -8.84 15.17 -22.83
N VAL A 10 -8.71 15.31 -21.51
CA VAL A 10 -8.99 16.58 -20.79
C VAL A 10 -7.72 17.39 -20.70
N TRP A 11 -6.64 16.74 -20.23
CA TRP A 11 -5.30 17.34 -20.18
C TRP A 11 -4.22 16.24 -20.16
N ARG A 12 -3.02 16.65 -20.54
CA ARG A 12 -1.81 15.83 -20.49
C ARG A 12 -0.66 16.64 -19.92
N VAL A 13 0.07 16.06 -18.97
CA VAL A 13 1.30 16.64 -18.41
C VAL A 13 2.44 15.65 -18.60
N SER A 14 3.57 16.14 -19.08
CA SER A 14 4.84 15.41 -19.10
C SER A 14 5.58 15.68 -17.80
N ALA A 15 5.98 14.65 -17.09
CA ALA A 15 6.93 14.77 -15.99
C ALA A 15 8.35 14.70 -16.58
N ASP A 16 9.24 15.59 -16.13
CA ASP A 16 10.66 15.59 -16.56
C ASP A 16 11.47 14.44 -15.94
N GLN A 17 10.79 13.52 -15.25
CA GLN A 17 11.37 12.41 -14.51
C GLN A 17 10.64 11.10 -14.79
N LYS A 18 11.36 9.99 -14.61
CA LYS A 18 10.76 8.65 -14.71
C LYS A 18 9.81 8.42 -13.53
N LEU A 19 8.56 8.14 -13.85
CA LEU A 19 7.57 7.70 -12.87
C LEU A 19 7.84 6.24 -12.49
N SER A 20 7.66 5.92 -11.21
CA SER A 20 7.87 4.57 -10.66
C SER A 20 6.64 4.01 -9.96
N SER A 21 5.68 4.84 -9.62
CA SER A 21 4.42 4.42 -8.99
C SER A 21 3.24 4.49 -9.96
N GLY A 22 2.16 3.78 -9.62
CA GLY A 22 0.86 4.06 -10.21
C GLY A 22 0.35 5.44 -9.79
N THR A 23 -0.76 5.85 -10.38
CA THR A 23 -1.46 7.10 -10.06
C THR A 23 -2.54 6.88 -9.00
N ALA A 24 -2.81 7.93 -8.21
CA ALA A 24 -3.99 8.02 -7.36
C ALA A 24 -4.72 9.35 -7.60
N SER A 25 -6.03 9.37 -7.38
CA SER A 25 -6.83 10.59 -7.45
C SER A 25 -8.01 10.51 -6.48
N ASP A 26 -8.39 11.67 -5.93
CA ASP A 26 -9.59 11.87 -5.11
C ASP A 26 -10.61 12.82 -5.76
N GLY A 27 -10.42 13.17 -7.05
CA GLY A 27 -11.23 14.15 -7.77
C GLY A 27 -10.76 15.60 -7.56
N ARG A 28 -9.86 15.87 -6.62
CA ARG A 28 -9.22 17.17 -6.39
C ARG A 28 -7.76 17.17 -6.87
N LEU A 29 -7.05 16.10 -6.57
CA LEU A 29 -5.64 15.92 -6.94
C LEU A 29 -5.44 14.66 -7.78
N VAL A 30 -4.41 14.69 -8.61
CA VAL A 30 -3.77 13.51 -9.22
C VAL A 30 -2.35 13.42 -8.67
N ILE A 31 -2.03 12.29 -8.07
CA ILE A 31 -0.73 12.04 -7.43
C ILE A 31 0.03 10.96 -8.17
N VAL A 32 1.31 11.20 -8.42
CA VAL A 32 2.24 10.21 -8.98
C VAL A 32 3.58 10.25 -8.22
N GLY A 33 4.29 9.15 -8.24
CA GLY A 33 5.59 9.03 -7.61
C GLY A 33 6.71 8.72 -8.60
N THR A 34 7.93 9.13 -8.27
CA THR A 34 9.11 8.99 -9.09
C THR A 34 10.16 8.07 -8.47
N TYR A 35 11.09 7.57 -9.31
CA TYR A 35 12.26 6.81 -8.87
C TYR A 35 13.17 7.60 -7.92
N LYS A 36 13.17 8.93 -7.99
CA LYS A 36 13.99 9.79 -7.13
C LYS A 36 13.31 10.13 -5.80
N GLY A 37 12.12 9.59 -5.55
CA GLY A 37 11.38 9.82 -4.31
C GLY A 37 10.60 11.13 -4.30
N GLU A 38 10.32 11.70 -5.46
CA GLU A 38 9.43 12.85 -5.55
C GLU A 38 7.99 12.38 -5.67
N VAL A 39 7.12 13.01 -4.92
CA VAL A 39 5.66 12.92 -5.00
C VAL A 39 5.19 14.17 -5.72
N LEU A 40 4.62 13.99 -6.90
CA LEU A 40 4.11 15.07 -7.73
C LEU A 40 2.60 15.11 -7.61
N ALA A 41 2.05 16.26 -7.24
CA ALA A 41 0.63 16.50 -7.17
C ALA A 41 0.20 17.51 -8.24
N PHE A 42 -0.87 17.16 -8.92
CA PHE A 42 -1.49 18.00 -9.95
C PHE A 42 -2.95 18.23 -9.61
N ASP A 43 -3.44 19.40 -9.93
CA ASP A 43 -4.87 19.69 -9.88
C ASP A 43 -5.65 18.78 -10.84
N PHE A 44 -6.70 18.14 -10.36
CA PHE A 44 -7.42 17.13 -11.13
C PHE A 44 -8.11 17.69 -12.37
N GLU A 45 -8.63 18.91 -12.31
CA GLU A 45 -9.39 19.49 -13.43
C GLU A 45 -8.48 20.09 -14.50
N THR A 46 -7.40 20.73 -14.09
CA THR A 46 -6.57 21.55 -14.98
C THR A 46 -5.23 20.91 -15.34
N GLY A 47 -4.77 19.91 -14.57
CA GLY A 47 -3.45 19.32 -14.72
C GLY A 47 -2.30 20.24 -14.28
N LYS A 48 -2.58 21.40 -13.70
CA LYS A 48 -1.54 22.30 -13.19
C LYS A 48 -0.83 21.68 -11.97
N PRO A 49 0.50 21.85 -11.84
CA PRO A 49 1.20 21.45 -10.63
C PRO A 49 0.60 22.13 -9.39
N ALA A 50 0.25 21.32 -8.38
CA ALA A 50 -0.24 21.81 -7.10
C ALA A 50 0.92 21.92 -6.09
N TRP A 51 1.66 20.82 -5.92
CA TRP A 51 2.85 20.78 -5.06
C TRP A 51 3.77 19.61 -5.44
N THR A 52 5.00 19.67 -4.95
CA THR A 52 5.98 18.59 -5.03
C THR A 52 6.61 18.36 -3.66
N ALA A 53 6.72 17.10 -3.24
CA ALA A 53 7.41 16.72 -2.00
C ALA A 53 8.47 15.66 -2.31
N ASN A 54 9.56 15.61 -1.51
CA ASN A 54 10.58 14.58 -1.64
C ASN A 54 10.67 13.73 -0.38
N VAL A 55 10.40 12.42 -0.51
CA VAL A 55 10.40 11.46 0.59
C VAL A 55 11.70 10.65 0.70
N LYS A 56 12.72 11.00 -0.08
CA LYS A 56 14.06 10.40 -0.04
C LYS A 56 14.05 8.88 -0.18
N GLY A 57 13.39 8.36 -1.21
CA GLY A 57 13.31 6.93 -1.49
C GLY A 57 12.37 6.65 -2.65
N GLU A 58 12.72 5.71 -3.50
CA GLU A 58 11.90 5.33 -4.65
C GLU A 58 10.46 4.98 -4.22
N LEU A 59 9.49 5.55 -4.92
CA LEU A 59 8.08 5.21 -4.72
C LEU A 59 7.74 3.99 -5.57
N VAL A 60 7.26 2.92 -4.92
CA VAL A 60 7.06 1.62 -5.58
C VAL A 60 5.61 1.25 -5.79
N ALA A 61 4.70 1.85 -5.02
CA ALA A 61 3.28 1.57 -5.05
C ALA A 61 2.48 2.82 -5.42
N ALA A 62 1.29 2.63 -5.96
CA ALA A 62 0.36 3.74 -6.13
C ALA A 62 0.09 4.41 -4.78
N PRO A 63 0.11 5.74 -4.69
CA PRO A 63 -0.31 6.45 -3.49
C PRO A 63 -1.75 6.13 -3.11
N ALA A 64 -2.12 6.36 -1.86
CA ALA A 64 -3.51 6.41 -1.43
C ALA A 64 -3.85 7.83 -0.97
N ILE A 65 -5.06 8.29 -1.25
CA ILE A 65 -5.54 9.59 -0.81
C ILE A 65 -6.75 9.36 0.10
N THR A 66 -6.70 9.90 1.30
CA THR A 66 -7.78 9.76 2.28
C THR A 66 -7.71 10.87 3.32
N GLU A 67 -8.84 11.41 3.73
CA GLU A 67 -8.97 12.42 4.80
C GLU A 67 -7.98 13.59 4.68
N GLY A 68 -7.73 14.05 3.45
CA GLY A 68 -6.78 15.13 3.18
C GLY A 68 -5.30 14.75 3.28
N LEU A 69 -4.99 13.46 3.44
CA LEU A 69 -3.64 12.92 3.44
C LEU A 69 -3.33 12.19 2.12
N VAL A 70 -2.07 12.27 1.71
CA VAL A 70 -1.49 11.46 0.64
C VAL A 70 -0.53 10.46 1.29
N ILE A 71 -0.88 9.18 1.25
CA ILE A 71 -0.10 8.10 1.84
C ILE A 71 0.75 7.45 0.74
N VAL A 72 2.06 7.41 0.94
CA VAL A 72 3.00 6.82 0.00
C VAL A 72 3.82 5.72 0.65
N ARG A 73 4.26 4.77 -0.17
CA ARG A 73 5.17 3.69 0.23
C ARG A 73 6.45 3.74 -0.58
N THR A 74 7.58 3.64 0.11
CA THR A 74 8.91 3.63 -0.50
C THR A 74 9.48 2.21 -0.63
N SER A 75 10.50 2.04 -1.47
CA SER A 75 11.16 0.74 -1.72
C SER A 75 11.84 0.14 -0.47
N ASP A 76 12.19 0.97 0.51
CA ASP A 76 12.72 0.57 1.82
C ASP A 76 11.61 0.32 2.86
N ASN A 77 10.37 0.17 2.41
CA ASN A 77 9.17 -0.14 3.21
C ASN A 77 8.78 0.93 4.24
N ARG A 78 9.18 2.18 4.06
CA ARG A 78 8.59 3.29 4.82
C ARG A 78 7.19 3.58 4.32
N VAL A 79 6.32 3.96 5.24
CA VAL A 79 4.98 4.50 4.94
C VAL A 79 4.94 5.94 5.44
N ILE A 80 4.65 6.85 4.55
CA ILE A 80 4.76 8.29 4.80
C ILE A 80 3.43 8.93 4.46
N ALA A 81 2.91 9.74 5.37
CA ALA A 81 1.76 10.60 5.09
C ALA A 81 2.21 12.03 4.84
N LEU A 82 1.71 12.59 3.77
CA LEU A 82 1.89 13.97 3.39
C LEU A 82 0.54 14.70 3.50
N ASP A 83 0.59 15.97 3.82
CA ASP A 83 -0.60 16.84 3.75
C ASP A 83 -1.02 16.99 2.28
N GLY A 84 -2.28 16.74 1.98
CA GLY A 84 -2.82 16.84 0.62
C GLY A 84 -2.86 18.27 0.06
N ASN A 85 -2.72 19.30 0.89
CA ASN A 85 -2.78 20.69 0.43
C ASN A 85 -1.41 21.25 0.01
N ASP A 86 -0.35 20.86 0.73
CA ASP A 86 0.98 21.45 0.53
C ASP A 86 2.13 20.44 0.43
N GLY A 87 1.85 19.13 0.55
CA GLY A 87 2.84 18.06 0.48
C GLY A 87 3.76 17.94 1.69
N LYS A 88 3.52 18.70 2.77
CA LYS A 88 4.34 18.57 3.97
C LYS A 88 4.14 17.23 4.65
N GLN A 89 5.24 16.64 5.12
CA GLN A 89 5.19 15.37 5.85
C GLN A 89 4.45 15.56 7.18
N ARG A 90 3.41 14.75 7.40
CA ARG A 90 2.64 14.69 8.65
C ARG A 90 3.21 13.65 9.59
N TRP A 91 3.52 12.47 9.08
CA TRP A 91 4.17 11.39 9.81
C TRP A 91 4.94 10.44 8.88
N ASN A 92 5.80 9.64 9.48
CA ASN A 92 6.58 8.59 8.81
C ASN A 92 6.62 7.36 9.72
N TYR A 93 6.22 6.23 9.19
CA TYR A 93 6.36 4.94 9.83
C TYR A 93 7.49 4.16 9.17
N GLN A 94 8.42 3.69 9.97
CA GLN A 94 9.55 2.87 9.53
C GLN A 94 9.80 1.76 10.54
N ARG A 95 10.13 0.59 10.05
CA ARG A 95 10.56 -0.57 10.85
C ARG A 95 11.83 -1.16 10.24
N SER A 96 12.58 -1.91 11.05
CA SER A 96 13.71 -2.70 10.54
C SER A 96 13.20 -3.78 9.59
N ASN A 97 13.77 -3.85 8.41
CA ASN A 97 13.47 -4.88 7.43
C ASN A 97 14.32 -6.13 7.69
N PRO A 98 13.83 -7.33 7.35
CA PRO A 98 14.68 -8.52 7.27
C PRO A 98 15.76 -8.30 6.19
N PRO A 99 16.87 -9.08 6.23
CA PRO A 99 17.97 -8.95 5.26
C PRO A 99 17.54 -9.15 3.82
N LEU A 100 16.56 -10.04 3.59
CA LEU A 100 15.92 -10.26 2.31
C LEU A 100 14.42 -10.02 2.41
N ALA A 101 13.88 -9.32 1.43
CA ALA A 101 12.46 -9.07 1.30
C ALA A 101 12.05 -8.98 -0.17
N VAL A 102 10.83 -9.40 -0.46
CA VAL A 102 10.24 -9.22 -1.79
C VAL A 102 9.89 -7.75 -1.97
N ARG A 103 10.22 -7.19 -3.13
CA ARG A 103 9.79 -5.85 -3.50
C ARG A 103 8.27 -5.81 -3.64
N SER A 104 7.61 -5.21 -2.67
CA SER A 104 6.16 -5.06 -2.69
C SER A 104 5.77 -3.79 -3.44
N VAL A 105 4.84 -3.94 -4.38
CA VAL A 105 4.20 -2.84 -5.10
C VAL A 105 2.75 -2.63 -4.64
N ALA A 106 2.34 -3.29 -3.56
CA ALA A 106 0.99 -3.14 -3.01
C ALA A 106 0.80 -1.73 -2.45
N PRO A 107 -0.23 -1.01 -2.91
CA PRO A 107 -0.58 0.28 -2.34
C PRO A 107 -1.02 0.17 -0.89
N PRO A 108 -0.80 1.21 -0.08
CA PRO A 108 -1.47 1.36 1.20
C PRO A 108 -2.99 1.33 1.01
N LEU A 109 -3.72 0.63 1.88
CA LEU A 109 -5.18 0.53 1.82
C LEU A 109 -5.82 1.32 2.96
N PRO A 110 -6.37 2.52 2.72
CA PRO A 110 -7.14 3.24 3.72
C PRO A 110 -8.39 2.47 4.14
N PHE A 111 -8.66 2.41 5.43
CA PHE A 111 -9.85 1.82 5.99
C PHE A 111 -10.23 2.48 7.31
N GLY A 112 -11.32 3.25 7.33
CA GLY A 112 -11.71 4.05 8.50
C GLY A 112 -10.56 4.93 8.98
N PRO A 113 -10.25 4.95 10.29
CA PRO A 113 -9.19 5.79 10.85
C PRO A 113 -7.76 5.22 10.63
N PHE A 114 -7.64 4.16 9.85
CA PHE A 114 -6.38 3.44 9.64
C PHE A 114 -5.95 3.41 8.18
N VAL A 115 -4.68 3.08 7.97
CA VAL A 115 -4.16 2.56 6.71
C VAL A 115 -3.57 1.17 6.94
N LEU A 116 -4.03 0.20 6.16
CA LEU A 116 -3.56 -1.18 6.20
C LEU A 116 -2.39 -1.36 5.26
N VAL A 117 -1.29 -1.95 5.76
CA VAL A 117 -0.07 -2.14 4.98
C VAL A 117 0.55 -3.50 5.26
N GLY A 118 0.69 -4.33 4.22
CA GLY A 118 1.50 -5.54 4.30
C GLY A 118 2.98 -5.20 4.32
N MET A 119 3.74 -5.89 5.16
CA MET A 119 5.17 -5.64 5.37
C MET A 119 5.98 -6.93 5.23
N PRO A 120 7.31 -6.81 5.06
CA PRO A 120 8.21 -7.95 5.12
C PRO A 120 8.13 -8.73 6.43
N GLY A 121 8.52 -10.00 6.38
CA GLY A 121 8.50 -10.89 7.53
C GLY A 121 7.11 -11.39 7.91
N GLY A 122 6.18 -11.42 6.96
CA GLY A 122 4.84 -11.96 7.13
C GLY A 122 3.92 -11.11 8.00
N LYS A 123 4.16 -9.82 8.07
CA LYS A 123 3.43 -8.89 8.93
C LYS A 123 2.42 -8.03 8.17
N ILE A 124 1.35 -7.65 8.88
CA ILE A 124 0.41 -6.63 8.44
C ILE A 124 0.17 -5.65 9.57
N TYR A 125 0.06 -4.38 9.23
CA TYR A 125 -0.15 -3.29 10.18
C TYR A 125 -1.40 -2.50 9.84
N ALA A 126 -2.12 -2.09 10.88
CA ALA A 126 -3.06 -0.98 10.81
C ALA A 126 -2.39 0.24 11.47
N LEU A 127 -1.99 1.19 10.64
CA LEU A 127 -1.38 2.43 11.10
C LEU A 127 -2.46 3.50 11.22
N SER A 128 -2.44 4.25 12.32
CA SER A 128 -3.35 5.39 12.53
C SER A 128 -3.11 6.46 11.46
N LEU A 129 -4.17 6.92 10.81
CA LEU A 129 -4.08 8.05 9.87
C LEU A 129 -3.63 9.34 10.56
N GLN A 130 -3.92 9.50 11.84
CA GLN A 130 -3.61 10.71 12.58
C GLN A 130 -2.11 10.94 12.80
N ASN A 131 -1.35 9.86 13.12
CA ASN A 131 0.04 9.99 13.56
C ASN A 131 0.98 8.88 13.07
N GLY A 132 0.49 7.92 12.28
CA GLY A 132 1.29 6.80 11.76
C GLY A 132 1.65 5.72 12.79
N ALA A 133 1.20 5.84 14.03
CA ALA A 133 1.45 4.82 15.04
C ALA A 133 0.66 3.53 14.71
N PRO A 134 1.24 2.34 14.93
CA PRO A 134 0.50 1.10 14.77
C PRO A 134 -0.58 1.00 15.85
N ALA A 135 -1.84 0.92 15.40
CA ALA A 135 -2.98 0.62 16.25
C ALA A 135 -2.97 -0.87 16.63
N TRP A 136 -2.64 -1.72 15.66
CA TRP A 136 -2.38 -3.12 15.86
C TRP A 136 -1.46 -3.69 14.77
N GLU A 137 -0.88 -4.85 15.05
CA GLU A 137 -0.05 -5.62 14.15
C GLU A 137 -0.57 -7.06 14.10
N GLY A 138 -0.69 -7.61 12.88
CA GLY A 138 -1.05 -9.01 12.66
C GLY A 138 0.13 -9.81 12.09
N THR A 139 0.27 -11.06 12.53
CA THR A 139 1.23 -12.00 11.96
C THR A 139 0.50 -12.94 10.99
N VAL A 140 0.64 -12.69 9.70
CA VAL A 140 0.06 -13.53 8.64
C VAL A 140 0.84 -14.83 8.52
N SER A 141 2.16 -14.73 8.54
CA SER A 141 3.07 -15.87 8.46
C SER A 141 4.32 -15.62 9.28
N VAL A 142 4.89 -16.68 9.84
CA VAL A 142 6.18 -16.64 10.52
C VAL A 142 7.24 -17.18 9.57
N PRO A 143 8.31 -16.43 9.28
CA PRO A 143 9.43 -16.91 8.47
C PRO A 143 9.99 -18.23 8.96
N ARG A 144 10.16 -19.22 8.07
CA ARG A 144 10.66 -20.55 8.41
C ARG A 144 11.64 -20.99 7.34
N GLY A 145 12.69 -21.71 7.74
CA GLY A 145 13.67 -22.29 6.83
C GLY A 145 15.10 -22.18 7.34
N ALA A 146 15.99 -22.89 6.70
CA ALA A 146 17.41 -22.93 7.06
C ALA A 146 18.19 -21.74 6.47
N THR A 147 17.81 -21.29 5.28
CA THR A 147 18.48 -20.20 4.55
C THR A 147 17.68 -18.90 4.68
N GLU A 148 18.32 -17.77 4.41
CA GLU A 148 17.64 -16.47 4.34
C GLU A 148 16.55 -16.44 3.25
N LEU A 149 16.80 -17.14 2.13
CA LEU A 149 15.83 -17.24 1.04
C LEU A 149 14.57 -18.02 1.45
N ASP A 150 14.74 -19.11 2.20
CA ASP A 150 13.61 -19.89 2.72
C ASP A 150 12.76 -19.08 3.71
N ARG A 151 13.38 -18.12 4.40
CA ARG A 151 12.72 -17.26 5.41
C ARG A 151 12.00 -16.07 4.81
N VAL A 152 12.06 -15.83 3.50
CA VAL A 152 11.28 -14.77 2.87
C VAL A 152 9.80 -15.15 2.95
N SER A 153 9.06 -14.42 3.77
CA SER A 153 7.63 -14.65 3.99
C SER A 153 6.95 -13.28 4.13
N ASP A 154 6.65 -12.65 3.00
CA ASP A 154 6.28 -11.25 2.94
C ASP A 154 4.82 -11.06 2.52
N VAL A 155 4.12 -10.12 3.14
CA VAL A 155 2.79 -9.68 2.71
C VAL A 155 2.98 -8.62 1.63
N VAL A 156 2.95 -9.07 0.37
CA VAL A 156 3.28 -8.24 -0.80
C VAL A 156 2.08 -7.78 -1.61
N SER A 157 0.88 -8.18 -1.20
CA SER A 157 -0.38 -7.84 -1.85
C SER A 157 -1.27 -6.98 -0.96
N VAL A 158 -2.25 -6.35 -1.59
CA VAL A 158 -3.29 -5.59 -0.86
C VAL A 158 -4.14 -6.56 -0.06
N PRO A 159 -4.40 -6.31 1.23
CA PRO A 159 -5.34 -7.10 2.01
C PRO A 159 -6.77 -6.94 1.48
N ALA A 160 -7.59 -7.96 1.67
CA ALA A 160 -9.02 -7.89 1.41
C ALA A 160 -9.77 -7.57 2.70
N VAL A 161 -10.75 -6.68 2.63
CA VAL A 161 -11.57 -6.28 3.78
C VAL A 161 -13.04 -6.53 3.46
N GLN A 162 -13.74 -7.16 4.39
CA GLN A 162 -15.18 -7.42 4.33
C GLN A 162 -15.80 -7.23 5.71
N GLY A 163 -16.61 -6.20 5.87
CA GLY A 163 -17.20 -5.85 7.16
C GLY A 163 -16.11 -5.69 8.26
N PRO A 164 -16.23 -6.39 9.40
CA PRO A 164 -15.27 -6.28 10.50
C PRO A 164 -14.02 -7.16 10.32
N GLN A 165 -13.86 -7.83 9.18
CA GLN A 165 -12.78 -8.78 8.92
C GLN A 165 -11.82 -8.27 7.87
N MET A 166 -10.54 -8.55 8.05
CA MET A 166 -9.49 -8.32 7.08
C MET A 166 -8.69 -9.60 6.89
N CYS A 167 -8.42 -9.96 5.63
CA CYS A 167 -7.58 -11.10 5.29
C CYS A 167 -6.39 -10.67 4.46
N ALA A 168 -5.25 -11.30 4.72
CA ALA A 168 -4.03 -11.11 3.97
C ALA A 168 -3.37 -12.44 3.66
N VAL A 169 -2.53 -12.46 2.63
CA VAL A 169 -1.74 -13.62 2.23
C VAL A 169 -0.28 -13.24 2.08
N ALA A 170 0.60 -14.12 2.56
CA ALA A 170 2.04 -13.97 2.41
C ALA A 170 2.57 -14.80 1.25
N PHE A 171 3.62 -14.30 0.62
CA PHE A 171 4.50 -15.08 -0.25
C PHE A 171 5.25 -16.11 0.60
N GLN A 172 5.40 -17.35 0.14
CA GLN A 172 6.00 -18.47 0.87
C GLN A 172 5.47 -18.65 2.30
N GLY A 173 4.14 -18.46 2.47
CA GLY A 173 3.62 -18.42 3.82
C GLY A 173 2.18 -18.91 3.94
N ARG A 174 1.36 -18.10 4.54
CA ARG A 174 -0.01 -18.41 4.93
C ARG A 174 -0.97 -17.31 4.48
N ALA A 175 -2.24 -17.65 4.35
CA ALA A 175 -3.32 -16.68 4.46
C ALA A 175 -3.82 -16.65 5.89
N ALA A 176 -4.12 -15.48 6.39
CA ALA A 176 -4.70 -15.29 7.71
C ALA A 176 -5.75 -14.18 7.67
N CYS A 177 -6.79 -14.34 8.48
CA CYS A 177 -7.81 -13.33 8.68
C CYS A 177 -7.82 -12.83 10.12
N PHE A 178 -8.10 -11.55 10.27
CA PHE A 178 -8.04 -10.82 11.53
C PHE A 178 -9.32 -10.01 11.72
N ASP A 179 -9.71 -9.80 12.98
CA ASP A 179 -10.70 -8.77 13.30
C ASP A 179 -10.08 -7.37 13.15
N MET A 180 -10.87 -6.42 12.66
CA MET A 180 -10.39 -5.07 12.40
C MET A 180 -10.29 -4.19 13.65
N GLN A 181 -10.89 -4.60 14.77
CA GLN A 181 -10.89 -3.81 16.01
C GLN A 181 -9.60 -3.98 16.78
N GLY A 182 -9.16 -5.22 16.98
CA GLY A 182 -8.00 -5.54 17.80
C GLY A 182 -6.84 -6.20 17.04
N GLY A 183 -7.03 -6.54 15.76
CA GLY A 183 -6.04 -7.27 14.99
C GLY A 183 -5.85 -8.72 15.45
N ASN A 184 -6.84 -9.29 16.18
CA ASN A 184 -6.76 -10.67 16.64
C ASN A 184 -6.94 -11.63 15.46
N GLN A 185 -6.06 -12.62 15.37
CA GLN A 185 -6.14 -13.62 14.32
C GLN A 185 -7.36 -14.52 14.53
N MET A 186 -8.26 -14.55 13.57
CA MET A 186 -9.44 -15.40 13.57
C MET A 186 -9.12 -16.81 13.10
N TRP A 187 -8.38 -16.91 12.00
CA TRP A 187 -7.90 -18.18 11.45
C TRP A 187 -6.70 -17.97 10.54
N SER A 188 -5.97 -19.04 10.25
CA SER A 188 -4.92 -19.05 9.23
C SER A 188 -4.85 -20.40 8.54
N ARG A 189 -4.42 -20.41 7.27
CA ARG A 189 -4.20 -21.60 6.45
C ARG A 189 -2.94 -21.48 5.63
N GLU A 190 -2.29 -22.60 5.37
CA GLU A 190 -1.13 -22.66 4.49
C GLU A 190 -1.57 -22.47 3.05
N VAL A 191 -1.22 -21.32 2.51
CA VAL A 191 -1.46 -20.95 1.12
C VAL A 191 -0.54 -19.78 0.77
N SER A 192 0.17 -19.88 -0.33
CA SER A 192 1.08 -18.82 -0.79
C SER A 192 0.48 -18.08 -1.98
N SER A 193 0.60 -16.76 -2.01
CA SER A 193 0.26 -15.96 -3.18
C SER A 193 1.04 -14.64 -3.19
N VAL A 194 1.45 -14.22 -4.38
CA VAL A 194 1.97 -12.85 -4.66
C VAL A 194 0.89 -11.96 -5.28
N ALA A 195 -0.13 -12.56 -5.89
CA ALA A 195 -1.20 -11.83 -6.56
C ALA A 195 -2.27 -11.31 -5.60
N GLY A 196 -2.31 -11.86 -4.37
CA GLY A 196 -3.20 -11.41 -3.32
C GLY A 196 -4.33 -12.38 -3.01
N ILE A 197 -5.33 -11.83 -2.35
CA ILE A 197 -6.49 -12.52 -1.82
C ILE A 197 -7.75 -11.72 -2.20
N ALA A 198 -8.84 -12.41 -2.39
CA ALA A 198 -10.18 -11.82 -2.53
C ALA A 198 -11.12 -12.49 -1.54
N MET A 199 -12.13 -11.78 -1.09
CA MET A 199 -13.14 -12.32 -0.20
C MET A 199 -14.52 -11.77 -0.55
N ASP A 200 -15.52 -12.58 -0.28
CA ASP A 200 -16.93 -12.22 -0.28
C ASP A 200 -17.55 -12.57 1.09
N ASP A 201 -18.86 -12.49 1.22
CA ASP A 201 -19.59 -12.77 2.48
C ASP A 201 -19.45 -14.21 2.98
N ARG A 202 -18.96 -15.13 2.16
CA ARG A 202 -18.92 -16.56 2.45
C ARG A 202 -17.57 -17.20 2.27
N ARG A 203 -16.67 -16.59 1.46
CA ARG A 203 -15.45 -17.24 0.99
C ARG A 203 -14.27 -16.27 0.99
N VAL A 204 -13.12 -16.86 1.18
CA VAL A 204 -11.82 -16.21 0.96
C VAL A 204 -11.07 -17.02 -0.08
N GLU A 205 -10.65 -16.38 -1.16
CA GLU A 205 -9.97 -17.00 -2.30
C GLU A 205 -8.63 -16.33 -2.56
N ARG A 206 -7.60 -17.13 -2.86
CA ARG A 206 -6.35 -16.57 -3.36
C ARG A 206 -6.54 -16.12 -4.80
N ARG A 207 -5.99 -14.99 -5.17
CA ARG A 207 -5.86 -14.63 -6.58
C ARG A 207 -4.77 -15.48 -7.21
N ALA A 208 -5.08 -16.14 -8.32
CA ALA A 208 -4.09 -16.85 -9.10
C ALA A 208 -3.21 -15.82 -9.84
N THR A 209 -1.91 -16.07 -9.88
CA THR A 209 -1.03 -15.40 -10.85
C THR A 209 -1.37 -16.03 -12.20
N ALA A 210 -1.77 -15.25 -13.20
CA ALA A 210 -1.77 -15.73 -14.58
C ALA A 210 -0.32 -16.06 -14.94
N LEU A 211 -0.07 -17.30 -15.31
CA LEU A 211 1.20 -17.76 -15.88
C LEU A 211 1.40 -17.16 -17.26
#